data_f30fc5bea04fdfa000eb53e4c3a81d3e
#
_entry.id   f30fc5bea04fdfa000eb53e4c3a81d3e
#
_cell.length_a   1.000
_cell.length_b   1.000
_cell.length_c   1.000
_cell.angle_alpha   90.00
_cell.angle_beta   90.00
_cell.angle_gamma   90.00
#
_symmetry.space_group_name_H-M   'P 1'
#
loop_
_entity.id
_entity.type
_entity.pdbx_description
1 polymer ?
#
loop_
_entity_poly.entity_id
_entity_poly.type
_entity_poly.pdbx_seq_one_letter_code
_entity_poly.pdbx_strand_id
1 'polypeptide(L)'
;MRAPQRRAVPPVPRGPRPEASGGESGGRRAGRDGRRLPAALLQASRPRQWVKNLLVFAAPCAAGGIFHLAVFGRCAAALGIFVLASASTYLVNDAMDKEADRLHPVKRLRPIAAGDLPVRTAWAAATVLLACALIGAGLLSGAELTSVVGAYVVISLAYSLGLKRVPVIEMACVGSGFVLRAVAGGAAAHVPLSPWFLLVTSFGALFIVGGKRSSEHTVLGNDRADHRAALGEYPASFLRVVRVMSASVAVTTYCLWAFDRYNHLDVRARGGHLIWFELSIVPFVLAVLSVELAVERGLGGEPEELALKDRALQVLALGWVLLLLIGIYS
;
A
#
# COMPACT_ATOMS: atom_id res chain seq x y z
N MET A 1 -37.34 28.96 50.40
CA MET A 1 -36.76 28.56 49.11
C MET A 1 -37.01 29.66 48.10
N ARG A 2 -35.97 30.45 47.76
CA ARG A 2 -36.04 31.55 46.79
C ARG A 2 -35.45 31.03 45.45
N ALA A 3 -36.19 31.17 44.35
CA ALA A 3 -35.77 30.82 43.01
C ALA A 3 -34.64 31.77 42.50
N PRO A 4 -33.66 31.32 41.74
CA PRO A 4 -32.60 32.17 41.20
C PRO A 4 -33.12 33.00 40.01
N GLN A 5 -32.87 34.31 40.08
CA GLN A 5 -33.13 35.27 38.99
C GLN A 5 -32.23 35.01 37.77
N ARG A 6 -32.84 34.89 36.59
CA ARG A 6 -32.14 34.87 35.29
C ARG A 6 -31.56 36.25 34.99
N ARG A 7 -30.27 36.39 34.86
CA ARG A 7 -29.61 37.57 34.31
C ARG A 7 -29.84 37.65 32.79
N ALA A 8 -30.38 38.80 32.38
CA ALA A 8 -30.53 39.13 30.95
C ALA A 8 -29.17 39.33 30.27
N VAL A 9 -28.99 38.74 29.08
CA VAL A 9 -27.81 38.91 28.23
C VAL A 9 -28.01 40.19 27.40
N PRO A 10 -27.03 41.12 27.35
CA PRO A 10 -27.16 42.32 26.54
C PRO A 10 -27.07 42.02 25.04
N PRO A 11 -27.72 42.82 24.17
CA PRO A 11 -27.71 42.60 22.71
C PRO A 11 -26.34 42.89 22.10
N VAL A 12 -25.91 41.99 21.16
CA VAL A 12 -24.69 42.12 20.38
C VAL A 12 -24.83 43.26 19.34
N PRO A 13 -23.88 44.18 19.23
CA PRO A 13 -23.91 45.26 18.24
C PRO A 13 -23.79 44.70 16.82
N ARG A 14 -24.67 45.13 15.92
CA ARG A 14 -24.62 44.83 14.49
C ARG A 14 -23.49 45.64 13.86
N GLY A 15 -22.46 44.94 13.37
CA GLY A 15 -21.40 45.54 12.56
C GLY A 15 -21.89 46.00 11.19
N PRO A 16 -21.15 46.91 10.52
CA PRO A 16 -21.56 47.56 9.26
C PRO A 16 -21.66 46.53 8.11
N ARG A 17 -22.66 46.71 7.26
CA ARG A 17 -22.86 45.96 6.02
C ARG A 17 -21.70 46.24 5.07
N PRO A 18 -21.09 45.25 4.40
CA PRO A 18 -20.15 45.51 3.33
C PRO A 18 -20.88 46.03 2.09
N GLU A 19 -20.45 47.18 1.57
CA GLU A 19 -20.87 47.74 0.31
C GLU A 19 -20.47 46.81 -0.85
N ALA A 20 -21.41 46.61 -1.77
CA ALA A 20 -21.20 45.87 -3.02
C ALA A 20 -20.34 46.72 -3.96
N SER A 21 -19.04 46.46 -4.04
CA SER A 21 -18.20 46.89 -5.14
C SER A 21 -18.23 45.87 -6.25
N GLY A 22 -19.04 46.16 -7.30
CA GLY A 22 -18.94 45.49 -8.59
C GLY A 22 -17.64 45.92 -9.29
N GLY A 23 -16.98 44.97 -9.92
CA GLY A 23 -15.83 45.28 -10.78
C GLY A 23 -14.93 44.08 -11.06
N GLU A 24 -15.06 43.48 -12.22
CA GLU A 24 -14.02 42.83 -13.02
C GLU A 24 -13.00 41.89 -12.34
N SER A 25 -13.26 40.59 -12.36
CA SER A 25 -12.23 39.56 -12.13
C SER A 25 -12.34 38.32 -13.02
N GLY A 26 -12.82 38.47 -14.27
CA GLY A 26 -12.93 37.35 -15.25
C GLY A 26 -11.59 36.87 -15.81
N GLY A 27 -10.54 37.69 -15.82
CA GLY A 27 -9.29 37.39 -16.55
C GLY A 27 -8.17 36.72 -15.76
N ARG A 28 -8.25 36.66 -14.42
CA ARG A 28 -7.13 36.14 -13.58
C ARG A 28 -7.30 34.69 -13.11
N ARG A 29 -8.46 34.05 -13.27
CA ARG A 29 -8.70 32.67 -12.85
C ARG A 29 -8.13 31.64 -13.82
N ALA A 30 -8.18 31.86 -15.13
CA ALA A 30 -7.71 30.90 -16.15
C ALA A 30 -6.20 30.63 -16.10
N GLY A 31 -5.37 31.62 -15.78
CA GLY A 31 -3.91 31.42 -15.71
C GLY A 31 -3.39 30.76 -14.44
N ARG A 32 -4.17 30.74 -13.35
CA ARG A 32 -3.84 30.06 -12.10
C ARG A 32 -4.23 28.57 -12.11
N ASP A 33 -5.27 28.21 -12.85
CA ASP A 33 -5.75 26.82 -12.93
C ASP A 33 -4.78 25.91 -13.70
N GLY A 34 -4.17 26.38 -14.78
CA GLY A 34 -3.26 25.58 -15.61
C GLY A 34 -1.96 25.15 -14.90
N ARG A 35 -1.48 25.92 -13.92
CA ARG A 35 -0.28 25.57 -13.14
C ARG A 35 -0.57 24.66 -11.95
N ARG A 36 -1.82 24.56 -11.51
CA ARG A 36 -2.25 23.73 -10.37
C ARG A 36 -2.61 22.31 -10.79
N LEU A 37 -3.06 22.10 -12.02
CA LEU A 37 -3.50 20.80 -12.54
C LEU A 37 -2.43 19.68 -12.48
N PRO A 38 -1.17 19.90 -12.93
CA PRO A 38 -0.13 18.87 -12.85
C PRO A 38 0.20 18.49 -11.40
N ALA A 39 0.25 19.49 -10.49
CA ALA A 39 0.49 19.27 -9.08
C ALA A 39 -0.66 18.48 -8.42
N ALA A 40 -1.92 18.81 -8.77
CA ALA A 40 -3.09 18.09 -8.29
C ALA A 40 -3.14 16.65 -8.81
N LEU A 41 -2.77 16.39 -10.07
CA LEU A 41 -2.63 15.06 -10.65
C LEU A 41 -1.54 14.26 -9.93
N LEU A 42 -0.37 14.85 -9.70
CA LEU A 42 0.72 14.21 -8.98
C LEU A 42 0.29 13.87 -7.54
N GLN A 43 -0.37 14.78 -6.85
CA GLN A 43 -0.88 14.54 -5.49
C GLN A 43 -1.93 13.43 -5.47
N ALA A 44 -2.87 13.41 -6.45
CA ALA A 44 -3.88 12.39 -6.56
C ALA A 44 -3.31 11.00 -6.93
N SER A 45 -2.16 10.93 -7.62
CA SER A 45 -1.42 9.69 -7.90
C SER A 45 -0.74 9.08 -6.67
N ARG A 46 -0.75 9.79 -5.53
CA ARG A 46 -0.23 9.35 -4.23
C ARG A 46 1.24 8.88 -4.25
N PRO A 47 2.23 9.75 -4.53
CA PRO A 47 3.65 9.36 -4.65
C PRO A 47 4.20 8.60 -3.44
N ARG A 48 3.75 8.94 -2.21
CA ARG A 48 4.14 8.22 -0.98
C ARG A 48 3.78 6.73 -1.00
N GLN A 49 2.75 6.34 -1.77
CA GLN A 49 2.33 4.94 -1.90
C GLN A 49 3.14 4.18 -2.96
N TRP A 50 3.93 4.87 -3.80
CA TRP A 50 4.74 4.23 -4.84
C TRP A 50 5.82 3.32 -4.27
N VAL A 51 6.26 3.56 -3.02
CA VAL A 51 7.20 2.69 -2.31
C VAL A 51 6.73 1.23 -2.26
N LYS A 52 5.42 0.98 -2.24
CA LYS A 52 4.86 -0.38 -2.28
C LYS A 52 5.19 -1.13 -3.58
N ASN A 53 5.40 -0.40 -4.67
CA ASN A 53 5.74 -1.01 -5.95
C ASN A 53 7.19 -1.54 -5.97
N LEU A 54 8.04 -1.19 -4.98
CA LEU A 54 9.37 -1.79 -4.80
C LEU A 54 9.31 -3.32 -4.58
N LEU A 55 8.15 -3.85 -4.19
CA LEU A 55 7.94 -5.31 -4.12
C LEU A 55 8.15 -6.02 -5.46
N VAL A 56 8.13 -5.32 -6.58
CA VAL A 56 8.51 -5.86 -7.89
C VAL A 56 9.95 -6.42 -7.86
N PHE A 57 10.83 -5.89 -7.03
CA PHE A 57 12.20 -6.40 -6.91
C PHE A 57 12.31 -7.65 -6.02
N ALA A 58 11.28 -8.01 -5.24
CA ALA A 58 11.37 -9.07 -4.25
C ALA A 58 11.68 -10.44 -4.86
N ALA A 59 10.98 -10.84 -5.93
CA ALA A 59 11.20 -12.14 -6.57
C ALA A 59 12.59 -12.26 -7.22
N PRO A 60 13.06 -11.29 -8.05
CA PRO A 60 14.41 -11.30 -8.60
C PRO A 60 15.51 -11.22 -7.54
N CYS A 61 15.28 -10.51 -6.42
CA CYS A 61 16.21 -10.53 -5.29
C CYS A 61 16.30 -11.92 -4.66
N ALA A 62 15.16 -12.55 -4.36
CA ALA A 62 15.12 -13.90 -3.78
C ALA A 62 15.73 -14.98 -4.70
N ALA A 63 15.69 -14.77 -6.01
CA ALA A 63 16.28 -15.64 -7.00
C ALA A 63 17.78 -15.39 -7.27
N GLY A 64 18.35 -14.32 -6.68
CA GLY A 64 19.77 -13.98 -6.89
C GLY A 64 20.08 -13.27 -8.21
N GLY A 65 19.07 -12.86 -8.98
CA GLY A 65 19.26 -12.27 -10.31
C GLY A 65 19.41 -10.74 -10.32
N ILE A 66 19.19 -10.07 -9.20
CA ILE A 66 18.99 -8.60 -9.18
C ILE A 66 20.22 -7.79 -9.62
N PHE A 67 21.43 -8.29 -9.44
CA PHE A 67 22.66 -7.60 -9.87
C PHE A 67 22.97 -7.74 -11.36
N HIS A 68 22.22 -8.58 -12.11
CA HIS A 68 22.29 -8.55 -13.55
C HIS A 68 21.59 -7.30 -14.09
N LEU A 69 22.33 -6.46 -14.81
CA LEU A 69 21.81 -5.17 -15.30
C LEU A 69 20.51 -5.30 -16.11
N ALA A 70 20.41 -6.36 -16.93
CA ALA A 70 19.20 -6.64 -17.71
C ALA A 70 17.98 -6.96 -16.80
N VAL A 71 18.17 -7.74 -15.74
CA VAL A 71 17.12 -8.08 -14.75
C VAL A 71 16.71 -6.83 -13.98
N PHE A 72 17.69 -6.07 -13.49
CA PHE A 72 17.43 -4.81 -12.79
C PHE A 72 16.64 -3.82 -13.68
N GLY A 73 17.05 -3.66 -14.94
CA GLY A 73 16.36 -2.78 -15.89
C GLY A 73 14.91 -3.21 -16.15
N ARG A 74 14.64 -4.52 -16.30
CA ARG A 74 13.27 -5.06 -16.43
C ARG A 74 12.43 -4.81 -15.18
N CYS A 75 12.98 -5.01 -13.99
CA CYS A 75 12.31 -4.72 -12.74
C CYS A 75 12.02 -3.22 -12.58
N ALA A 76 12.95 -2.35 -12.96
CA ALA A 76 12.75 -0.91 -12.93
C ALA A 76 11.64 -0.47 -13.89
N ALA A 77 11.56 -1.07 -15.09
CA ALA A 77 10.46 -0.84 -16.02
C ALA A 77 9.13 -1.34 -15.45
N ALA A 78 9.09 -2.55 -14.87
CA ALA A 78 7.89 -3.08 -14.22
C ALA A 78 7.45 -2.24 -13.03
N LEU A 79 8.37 -1.68 -12.24
CA LEU A 79 8.06 -0.71 -11.19
C LEU A 79 7.35 0.51 -11.78
N GLY A 80 7.87 1.10 -12.87
CA GLY A 80 7.21 2.21 -13.56
C GLY A 80 5.81 1.85 -14.04
N ILE A 81 5.63 0.66 -14.64
CA ILE A 81 4.33 0.13 -15.07
C ILE A 81 3.36 0.04 -13.88
N PHE A 82 3.80 -0.50 -12.74
CA PHE A 82 2.96 -0.57 -11.54
C PHE A 82 2.67 0.79 -10.89
N VAL A 83 3.57 1.76 -11.02
CA VAL A 83 3.29 3.16 -10.64
C VAL A 83 2.15 3.71 -11.48
N LEU A 84 2.17 3.53 -12.80
CA LEU A 84 1.09 3.97 -13.71
C LEU A 84 -0.23 3.26 -13.39
N ALA A 85 -0.22 1.93 -13.25
CA ALA A 85 -1.40 1.15 -12.92
C ALA A 85 -2.01 1.55 -11.58
N SER A 86 -1.18 1.71 -10.54
CA SER A 86 -1.66 2.11 -9.20
C SER A 86 -2.16 3.55 -9.17
N ALA A 87 -1.50 4.47 -9.87
CA ALA A 87 -1.98 5.85 -10.01
C ALA A 87 -3.34 5.91 -10.70
N SER A 88 -3.53 5.14 -11.80
CA SER A 88 -4.82 5.01 -12.47
C SER A 88 -5.91 4.54 -11.50
N THR A 89 -5.69 3.47 -10.75
CA THR A 89 -6.69 2.94 -9.81
C THR A 89 -6.99 3.90 -8.66
N TYR A 90 -6.01 4.71 -8.19
CA TYR A 90 -6.27 5.75 -7.18
C TYR A 90 -7.13 6.89 -7.74
N LEU A 91 -6.88 7.34 -8.97
CA LEU A 91 -7.70 8.37 -9.61
C LEU A 91 -9.15 7.91 -9.79
N VAL A 92 -9.34 6.66 -10.24
CA VAL A 92 -10.69 6.06 -10.35
C VAL A 92 -11.38 6.00 -8.99
N ASN A 93 -10.68 5.46 -7.97
CA ASN A 93 -11.26 5.33 -6.63
C ASN A 93 -11.65 6.69 -6.05
N ASP A 94 -10.77 7.69 -6.13
CA ASP A 94 -11.05 9.04 -5.60
C ASP A 94 -12.14 9.76 -6.40
N ALA A 95 -12.28 9.48 -7.71
CA ALA A 95 -13.38 10.01 -8.53
C ALA A 95 -14.73 9.39 -8.14
N MET A 96 -14.77 8.09 -7.86
CA MET A 96 -15.97 7.37 -7.42
C MET A 96 -16.38 7.76 -6.00
N ASP A 97 -15.42 7.93 -5.10
CA ASP A 97 -15.65 8.23 -3.69
C ASP A 97 -15.80 9.75 -3.40
N LYS A 98 -15.80 10.62 -4.42
CA LYS A 98 -15.75 12.09 -4.31
C LYS A 98 -16.72 12.66 -3.27
N GLU A 99 -17.98 12.29 -3.31
CA GLU A 99 -19.01 12.86 -2.42
C GLU A 99 -18.82 12.35 -0.97
N ALA A 100 -18.46 11.07 -0.80
CA ALA A 100 -18.14 10.52 0.52
C ALA A 100 -16.84 11.15 1.09
N ASP A 101 -15.84 11.37 0.25
CA ASP A 101 -14.58 12.01 0.66
C ASP A 101 -14.77 13.47 1.08
N ARG A 102 -15.72 14.20 0.50
CA ARG A 102 -16.07 15.58 0.90
C ARG A 102 -16.58 15.68 2.32
N LEU A 103 -17.30 14.68 2.79
CA LEU A 103 -17.86 14.63 4.14
C LEU A 103 -16.83 14.17 5.18
N HIS A 104 -15.72 13.58 4.74
CA HIS A 104 -14.72 13.00 5.65
C HIS A 104 -13.72 14.08 6.13
N PRO A 105 -13.39 14.17 7.42
CA PRO A 105 -12.56 15.24 7.99
C PRO A 105 -11.17 15.38 7.34
N VAL A 106 -10.55 14.28 6.93
CA VAL A 106 -9.21 14.27 6.31
C VAL A 106 -9.27 14.13 4.79
N LYS A 107 -10.11 13.22 4.28
CA LYS A 107 -10.15 12.92 2.83
C LYS A 107 -10.73 14.05 1.99
N ARG A 108 -11.46 15.00 2.60
CA ARG A 108 -11.93 16.23 1.92
C ARG A 108 -10.80 17.07 1.33
N LEU A 109 -9.56 16.87 1.80
CA LEU A 109 -8.37 17.55 1.30
C LEU A 109 -7.77 16.87 0.04
N ARG A 110 -8.34 15.75 -0.42
CA ARG A 110 -7.92 15.11 -1.67
C ARG A 110 -8.26 16.00 -2.87
N PRO A 111 -7.39 16.10 -3.90
CA PRO A 111 -7.57 17.04 -5.00
C PRO A 111 -8.92 16.96 -5.70
N ILE A 112 -9.48 15.75 -5.88
CA ILE A 112 -10.79 15.56 -6.54
C ILE A 112 -11.93 15.98 -5.61
N ALA A 113 -11.87 15.65 -4.32
CA ALA A 113 -12.88 16.04 -3.34
C ALA A 113 -12.86 17.54 -3.07
N ALA A 114 -11.66 18.15 -2.98
CA ALA A 114 -11.45 19.58 -2.80
C ALA A 114 -11.89 20.42 -4.03
N GLY A 115 -11.96 19.79 -5.23
CA GLY A 115 -12.31 20.47 -6.47
C GLY A 115 -11.09 21.00 -7.24
N ASP A 116 -9.86 20.76 -6.77
CA ASP A 116 -8.62 21.18 -7.45
C ASP A 116 -8.36 20.35 -8.72
N LEU A 117 -8.90 19.12 -8.79
CA LEU A 117 -8.83 18.23 -9.94
C LEU A 117 -10.26 17.90 -10.42
N PRO A 118 -10.67 18.35 -11.63
CA PRO A 118 -11.96 18.00 -12.20
C PRO A 118 -12.11 16.49 -12.42
N VAL A 119 -13.27 15.94 -12.11
CA VAL A 119 -13.55 14.48 -12.24
C VAL A 119 -13.33 14.00 -13.68
N ARG A 120 -13.71 14.79 -14.69
CA ARG A 120 -13.47 14.45 -16.11
C ARG A 120 -11.98 14.29 -16.42
N THR A 121 -11.15 15.20 -15.89
CA THR A 121 -9.69 15.15 -16.05
C THR A 121 -9.10 13.94 -15.32
N ALA A 122 -9.63 13.61 -14.14
CA ALA A 122 -9.20 12.42 -13.38
C ALA A 122 -9.50 11.13 -14.16
N TRP A 123 -10.69 10.98 -14.75
CA TRP A 123 -11.04 9.84 -15.59
C TRP A 123 -10.17 9.74 -16.85
N ALA A 124 -9.96 10.87 -17.56
CA ALA A 124 -9.10 10.89 -18.75
C ALA A 124 -7.67 10.50 -18.41
N ALA A 125 -7.09 11.06 -17.32
CA ALA A 125 -5.76 10.70 -16.86
C ALA A 125 -5.68 9.23 -16.44
N ALA A 126 -6.68 8.71 -15.71
CA ALA A 126 -6.72 7.30 -15.31
C ALA A 126 -6.72 6.37 -16.52
N THR A 127 -7.52 6.68 -17.56
CA THR A 127 -7.57 5.89 -18.80
C THR A 127 -6.22 5.89 -19.52
N VAL A 128 -5.59 7.05 -19.66
CA VAL A 128 -4.27 7.17 -20.31
C VAL A 128 -3.22 6.38 -19.51
N LEU A 129 -3.14 6.55 -18.18
CA LEU A 129 -2.20 5.85 -17.35
C LEU A 129 -2.38 4.31 -17.40
N LEU A 130 -3.64 3.86 -17.42
CA LEU A 130 -3.95 2.43 -17.55
C LEU A 130 -3.53 1.89 -18.90
N ALA A 131 -3.86 2.60 -20.00
CA ALA A 131 -3.43 2.20 -21.33
C ALA A 131 -1.91 2.12 -21.44
N CYS A 132 -1.19 3.13 -20.94
CA CYS A 132 0.28 3.11 -20.90
C CYS A 132 0.82 1.93 -20.07
N ALA A 133 0.19 1.62 -18.92
CA ALA A 133 0.60 0.49 -18.09
C ALA A 133 0.42 -0.86 -18.81
N LEU A 134 -0.73 -1.09 -19.46
CA LEU A 134 -1.02 -2.35 -20.16
C LEU A 134 -0.15 -2.50 -21.42
N ILE A 135 0.01 -1.44 -22.20
CA ILE A 135 0.90 -1.43 -23.38
C ILE A 135 2.34 -1.67 -22.94
N GLY A 136 2.82 -0.96 -21.92
CA GLY A 136 4.16 -1.14 -21.37
C GLY A 136 4.39 -2.56 -20.85
N ALA A 137 3.41 -3.17 -20.18
CA ALA A 137 3.47 -4.55 -19.72
C ALA A 137 3.59 -5.53 -20.90
N GLY A 138 2.78 -5.33 -21.94
CA GLY A 138 2.82 -6.15 -23.16
C GLY A 138 4.16 -6.06 -23.90
N LEU A 139 4.74 -4.87 -23.99
CA LEU A 139 6.03 -4.66 -24.63
C LEU A 139 7.21 -5.20 -23.80
N LEU A 140 7.11 -5.19 -22.46
CA LEU A 140 8.20 -5.64 -21.58
C LEU A 140 8.28 -7.16 -21.46
N SER A 141 7.15 -7.84 -21.28
CA SER A 141 7.10 -9.27 -20.95
C SER A 141 5.86 -9.99 -21.51
N GLY A 142 5.23 -9.44 -22.54
CA GLY A 142 4.11 -10.08 -23.22
C GLY A 142 2.90 -10.34 -22.31
N ALA A 143 2.26 -11.50 -22.50
CA ALA A 143 1.02 -11.86 -21.81
C ALA A 143 1.20 -12.06 -20.30
N GLU A 144 2.36 -12.51 -19.83
CA GLU A 144 2.62 -12.80 -18.42
C GLU A 144 2.45 -11.54 -17.55
N LEU A 145 3.23 -10.49 -17.84
CA LEU A 145 3.15 -9.26 -17.07
C LEU A 145 1.81 -8.54 -17.29
N THR A 146 1.27 -8.57 -18.51
CA THR A 146 -0.02 -7.96 -18.84
C THR A 146 -1.15 -8.59 -18.02
N SER A 147 -1.16 -9.92 -17.87
CA SER A 147 -2.19 -10.61 -17.07
C SER A 147 -2.08 -10.24 -15.58
N VAL A 148 -0.86 -10.12 -15.05
CA VAL A 148 -0.63 -9.72 -13.65
C VAL A 148 -1.10 -8.27 -13.40
N VAL A 149 -0.77 -7.33 -14.30
CA VAL A 149 -1.22 -5.93 -14.22
C VAL A 149 -2.75 -5.87 -14.40
N GLY A 150 -3.32 -6.62 -15.34
CA GLY A 150 -4.76 -6.74 -15.54
C GLY A 150 -5.48 -7.25 -14.30
N ALA A 151 -4.99 -8.33 -13.68
CA ALA A 151 -5.55 -8.86 -12.43
C ALA A 151 -5.50 -7.83 -11.30
N TYR A 152 -4.37 -7.12 -11.16
CA TYR A 152 -4.25 -6.04 -10.18
C TYR A 152 -5.30 -4.94 -10.39
N VAL A 153 -5.52 -4.51 -11.63
CA VAL A 153 -6.49 -3.48 -11.96
C VAL A 153 -7.92 -3.97 -11.70
N VAL A 154 -8.25 -5.19 -12.15
CA VAL A 154 -9.59 -5.80 -11.95
C VAL A 154 -9.91 -5.91 -10.45
N ILE A 155 -8.99 -6.45 -9.64
CA ILE A 155 -9.20 -6.57 -8.19
C ILE A 155 -9.33 -5.19 -7.53
N SER A 156 -8.50 -4.20 -7.94
CA SER A 156 -8.56 -2.84 -7.40
C SER A 156 -9.87 -2.13 -7.75
N LEU A 157 -10.40 -2.34 -8.96
CA LEU A 157 -11.70 -1.81 -9.38
C LEU A 157 -12.84 -2.51 -8.64
N ALA A 158 -12.82 -3.83 -8.54
CA ALA A 158 -13.82 -4.61 -7.79
C ALA A 158 -13.84 -4.19 -6.30
N TYR A 159 -12.66 -3.97 -5.71
CA TYR A 159 -12.54 -3.40 -4.37
C TYR A 159 -13.24 -2.03 -4.27
N SER A 160 -12.97 -1.13 -5.22
CA SER A 160 -13.55 0.22 -5.23
C SER A 160 -15.06 0.20 -5.45
N LEU A 161 -15.58 -0.72 -6.28
CA LEU A 161 -16.99 -0.87 -6.59
C LEU A 161 -17.83 -1.41 -5.41
N GLY A 162 -17.29 -2.29 -4.58
CA GLY A 162 -18.09 -2.83 -3.48
C GLY A 162 -17.36 -3.78 -2.52
N LEU A 163 -16.34 -4.53 -2.99
CA LEU A 163 -15.69 -5.53 -2.15
C LEU A 163 -15.02 -4.93 -0.89
N LYS A 164 -14.71 -3.63 -0.87
CA LYS A 164 -14.23 -2.90 0.31
C LYS A 164 -15.22 -2.90 1.50
N ARG A 165 -16.49 -3.28 1.27
CA ARG A 165 -17.54 -3.36 2.30
C ARG A 165 -17.73 -4.78 2.84
N VAL A 166 -17.13 -5.78 2.19
CA VAL A 166 -17.30 -7.19 2.55
C VAL A 166 -16.14 -7.61 3.44
N PRO A 167 -16.39 -7.96 4.72
CA PRO A 167 -15.35 -8.43 5.63
C PRO A 167 -14.57 -9.61 5.05
N VAL A 168 -13.32 -9.76 5.44
CA VAL A 168 -12.36 -10.76 4.95
C VAL A 168 -11.97 -10.55 3.48
N ILE A 169 -12.94 -10.38 2.58
CA ILE A 169 -12.67 -10.14 1.15
C ILE A 169 -11.91 -8.83 0.95
N GLU A 170 -12.24 -7.78 1.72
CA GLU A 170 -11.52 -6.51 1.64
C GLU A 170 -10.03 -6.67 2.01
N MET A 171 -9.72 -7.49 3.03
CA MET A 171 -8.33 -7.78 3.40
C MET A 171 -7.64 -8.61 2.31
N ALA A 172 -8.31 -9.60 1.74
CA ALA A 172 -7.79 -10.39 0.63
C ALA A 172 -7.49 -9.54 -0.60
N CYS A 173 -8.38 -8.60 -0.97
CA CYS A 173 -8.15 -7.66 -2.07
C CYS A 173 -6.94 -6.75 -1.83
N VAL A 174 -6.76 -6.25 -0.61
CA VAL A 174 -5.59 -5.40 -0.29
C VAL A 174 -4.31 -6.24 -0.28
N GLY A 175 -4.36 -7.44 0.31
CA GLY A 175 -3.23 -8.38 0.36
C GLY A 175 -2.79 -8.83 -1.03
N SER A 176 -3.75 -9.16 -1.93
CA SER A 176 -3.45 -9.54 -3.31
C SER A 176 -2.69 -8.44 -4.08
N GLY A 177 -2.95 -7.18 -3.76
CA GLY A 177 -2.21 -6.07 -4.34
C GLY A 177 -0.71 -6.10 -4.02
N PHE A 178 -0.30 -6.56 -2.85
CA PHE A 178 1.11 -6.78 -2.51
C PHE A 178 1.68 -8.00 -3.24
N VAL A 179 0.94 -9.11 -3.25
CA VAL A 179 1.35 -10.36 -3.92
C VAL A 179 1.54 -10.13 -5.41
N LEU A 180 0.58 -9.48 -6.08
CA LEU A 180 0.66 -9.22 -7.52
C LEU A 180 1.86 -8.35 -7.92
N ARG A 181 2.30 -7.44 -7.05
CA ARG A 181 3.54 -6.68 -7.27
C ARG A 181 4.77 -7.58 -7.24
N ALA A 182 4.84 -8.49 -6.28
CA ALA A 182 5.94 -9.44 -6.19
C ALA A 182 5.94 -10.44 -7.37
N VAL A 183 4.77 -10.92 -7.77
CA VAL A 183 4.58 -11.78 -8.96
C VAL A 183 4.98 -11.06 -10.23
N ALA A 184 4.65 -9.77 -10.36
CA ALA A 184 5.04 -8.95 -11.51
C ALA A 184 6.56 -8.87 -11.69
N GLY A 185 7.31 -8.85 -10.61
CA GLY A 185 8.77 -8.90 -10.66
C GLY A 185 9.29 -10.20 -11.26
N GLY A 186 8.70 -11.33 -10.89
CA GLY A 186 9.00 -12.62 -11.49
C GLY A 186 8.68 -12.66 -12.99
N ALA A 187 7.48 -12.22 -13.36
CA ALA A 187 7.03 -12.13 -14.74
C ALA A 187 7.90 -11.20 -15.60
N ALA A 188 8.27 -10.03 -15.08
CA ALA A 188 9.13 -9.08 -15.79
C ALA A 188 10.54 -9.59 -15.99
N ALA A 189 11.11 -10.26 -14.99
CA ALA A 189 12.48 -10.79 -15.01
C ALA A 189 12.58 -12.20 -15.61
N HIS A 190 11.45 -12.85 -15.94
CA HIS A 190 11.35 -14.26 -16.34
C HIS A 190 11.97 -15.21 -15.30
N VAL A 191 11.73 -14.90 -14.03
CA VAL A 191 12.18 -15.70 -12.88
C VAL A 191 11.02 -16.56 -12.38
N PRO A 192 11.18 -17.88 -12.32
CA PRO A 192 10.16 -18.77 -11.78
C PRO A 192 9.94 -18.49 -10.28
N LEU A 193 8.67 -18.40 -9.88
CA LEU A 193 8.30 -18.16 -8.49
C LEU A 193 8.18 -19.49 -7.76
N SER A 194 8.92 -19.63 -6.66
CA SER A 194 8.79 -20.83 -5.82
C SER A 194 7.48 -20.79 -5.03
N PRO A 195 6.87 -21.95 -4.72
CA PRO A 195 5.70 -22.02 -3.83
C PRO A 195 5.96 -21.37 -2.47
N TRP A 196 7.16 -21.54 -1.93
CA TRP A 196 7.58 -20.91 -0.67
C TRP A 196 7.54 -19.39 -0.72
N PHE A 197 8.06 -18.81 -1.81
CA PHE A 197 8.03 -17.35 -2.02
C PHE A 197 6.60 -16.82 -2.07
N LEU A 198 5.70 -17.51 -2.78
CA LEU A 198 4.30 -17.11 -2.86
C LEU A 198 3.60 -17.20 -1.51
N LEU A 199 3.86 -18.25 -0.72
CA LEU A 199 3.27 -18.41 0.61
C LEU A 199 3.77 -17.33 1.58
N VAL A 200 5.11 -17.10 1.68
CA VAL A 200 5.68 -16.06 2.55
C VAL A 200 5.11 -14.69 2.17
N THR A 201 5.07 -14.37 0.87
CA THR A 201 4.56 -13.07 0.38
C THR A 201 3.08 -12.91 0.67
N SER A 202 2.27 -13.96 0.46
CA SER A 202 0.82 -13.90 0.66
C SER A 202 0.46 -13.75 2.13
N PHE A 203 1.04 -14.57 3.00
CA PHE A 203 0.76 -14.48 4.44
C PHE A 203 1.45 -13.30 5.10
N GLY A 204 2.62 -12.89 4.62
CA GLY A 204 3.24 -11.63 5.02
C GLY A 204 2.38 -10.42 4.67
N ALA A 205 1.81 -10.38 3.46
CA ALA A 205 0.86 -9.35 3.06
C ALA A 205 -0.40 -9.34 3.94
N LEU A 206 -0.97 -10.52 4.23
CA LEU A 206 -2.14 -10.63 5.10
C LEU A 206 -1.83 -10.21 6.54
N PHE A 207 -0.64 -10.52 7.06
CA PHE A 207 -0.16 -10.05 8.36
C PHE A 207 -0.11 -8.52 8.44
N ILE A 208 0.48 -7.88 7.44
CA ILE A 208 0.56 -6.41 7.37
C ILE A 208 -0.83 -5.77 7.24
N VAL A 209 -1.71 -6.34 6.41
CA VAL A 209 -3.10 -5.85 6.27
C VAL A 209 -3.88 -6.02 7.58
N GLY A 210 -3.77 -7.18 8.22
CA GLY A 210 -4.37 -7.46 9.53
C GLY A 210 -3.89 -6.49 10.60
N GLY A 211 -2.57 -6.19 10.62
CA GLY A 211 -1.96 -5.20 11.51
C GLY A 211 -2.54 -3.81 11.30
N LYS A 212 -2.66 -3.38 10.04
CA LYS A 212 -3.29 -2.11 9.71
C LYS A 212 -4.73 -2.03 10.20
N ARG A 213 -5.54 -3.08 9.98
CA ARG A 213 -6.93 -3.14 10.46
C ARG A 213 -7.02 -3.12 11.99
N SER A 214 -6.11 -3.81 12.66
CA SER A 214 -6.03 -3.81 14.12
C SER A 214 -5.74 -2.42 14.69
N SER A 215 -4.79 -1.70 14.11
CA SER A 215 -4.46 -0.34 14.53
C SER A 215 -5.58 0.65 14.21
N GLU A 216 -6.20 0.58 13.03
CA GLU A 216 -7.39 1.37 12.69
C GLU A 216 -8.52 1.08 13.68
N HIS A 217 -8.73 -0.19 14.06
CA HIS A 217 -9.74 -0.60 15.04
C HIS A 217 -9.48 0.00 16.43
N THR A 218 -8.24 0.08 16.88
CA THR A 218 -7.86 0.64 18.18
C THR A 218 -8.00 2.16 18.19
N VAL A 219 -7.56 2.84 17.13
CA VAL A 219 -7.57 4.31 17.07
C VAL A 219 -8.97 4.88 16.90
N LEU A 220 -9.85 4.25 16.10
CA LEU A 220 -11.18 4.77 15.78
C LEU A 220 -12.24 4.45 16.85
N GLY A 221 -11.98 3.54 17.76
CA GLY A 221 -12.91 3.22 18.85
C GLY A 221 -14.34 2.94 18.36
N ASN A 222 -15.33 3.73 18.78
CA ASN A 222 -16.74 3.55 18.41
C ASN A 222 -17.08 4.07 16.99
N ASP A 223 -16.24 4.92 16.39
CA ASP A 223 -16.51 5.56 15.08
C ASP A 223 -16.03 4.70 13.90
N ARG A 224 -15.71 3.42 14.14
CA ARG A 224 -15.13 2.48 13.14
C ARG A 224 -16.00 2.28 11.92
N ALA A 225 -17.31 2.09 12.13
CA ALA A 225 -18.27 1.83 11.05
C ALA A 225 -18.46 3.05 10.14
N ASP A 226 -18.40 4.27 10.68
CA ASP A 226 -18.53 5.51 9.93
C ASP A 226 -17.32 5.74 9.01
N HIS A 227 -16.14 5.27 9.43
CA HIS A 227 -14.92 5.37 8.62
C HIS A 227 -14.80 4.27 7.57
N ARG A 228 -15.25 3.05 7.90
CA ARG A 228 -15.19 1.89 7.01
C ARG A 228 -16.18 0.82 7.48
N ALA A 229 -17.19 0.50 6.66
CA ALA A 229 -18.24 -0.45 7.01
C ALA A 229 -17.68 -1.81 7.45
N ALA A 230 -16.76 -2.42 6.68
CA ALA A 230 -16.16 -3.70 7.04
C ALA A 230 -15.39 -3.67 8.38
N LEU A 231 -14.80 -2.53 8.76
CA LEU A 231 -14.04 -2.41 10.01
C LEU A 231 -14.94 -2.50 11.24
N GLY A 232 -16.18 -2.02 11.13
CA GLY A 232 -17.18 -2.12 12.20
C GLY A 232 -17.58 -3.56 12.53
N GLU A 233 -17.43 -4.47 11.56
CA GLU A 233 -17.81 -5.88 11.71
C GLU A 233 -16.69 -6.76 12.29
N TYR A 234 -15.46 -6.25 12.40
CA TYR A 234 -14.34 -7.04 12.93
C TYR A 234 -14.25 -6.95 14.46
N PRO A 235 -14.40 -8.07 15.20
CA PRO A 235 -13.97 -8.14 16.58
C PRO A 235 -12.43 -8.02 16.69
N ALA A 236 -11.92 -7.39 17.74
CA ALA A 236 -10.48 -7.30 17.97
C ALA A 236 -9.80 -8.69 18.06
N SER A 237 -10.50 -9.67 18.65
CA SER A 237 -10.05 -11.06 18.73
C SER A 237 -9.85 -11.69 17.35
N PHE A 238 -10.76 -11.42 16.39
CA PHE A 238 -10.62 -11.92 15.03
C PHE A 238 -9.38 -11.33 14.33
N LEU A 239 -9.16 -10.02 14.44
CA LEU A 239 -8.00 -9.37 13.85
C LEU A 239 -6.68 -9.91 14.44
N ARG A 240 -6.67 -10.24 15.74
CA ARG A 240 -5.53 -10.90 16.37
C ARG A 240 -5.31 -12.30 15.81
N VAL A 241 -6.36 -13.11 15.65
CA VAL A 241 -6.27 -14.45 15.03
C VAL A 241 -5.70 -14.36 13.61
N VAL A 242 -6.17 -13.43 12.80
CA VAL A 242 -5.65 -13.22 11.42
C VAL A 242 -4.16 -12.90 11.46
N ARG A 243 -3.71 -12.00 12.33
CA ARG A 243 -2.28 -11.64 12.45
C ARG A 243 -1.43 -12.82 12.90
N VAL A 244 -1.82 -13.49 13.99
CA VAL A 244 -1.05 -14.62 14.55
C VAL A 244 -0.98 -15.75 13.53
N MET A 245 -2.10 -16.14 12.92
CA MET A 245 -2.16 -17.16 11.87
C MET A 245 -1.23 -16.80 10.71
N SER A 246 -1.33 -15.57 10.21
CA SER A 246 -0.55 -15.11 9.05
C SER A 246 0.94 -15.05 9.37
N ALA A 247 1.31 -14.52 10.53
CA ALA A 247 2.70 -14.49 10.99
C ALA A 247 3.27 -15.88 11.15
N SER A 248 2.52 -16.81 11.78
CA SER A 248 2.95 -18.20 12.00
C SER A 248 3.19 -18.91 10.66
N VAL A 249 2.27 -18.79 9.71
CA VAL A 249 2.45 -19.41 8.37
C VAL A 249 3.62 -18.76 7.64
N ALA A 250 3.78 -17.43 7.65
CA ALA A 250 4.89 -16.76 6.99
C ALA A 250 6.24 -17.19 7.59
N VAL A 251 6.38 -17.22 8.92
CA VAL A 251 7.60 -17.65 9.61
C VAL A 251 7.90 -19.12 9.31
N THR A 252 6.92 -20.01 9.48
CA THR A 252 7.12 -21.46 9.22
C THR A 252 7.53 -21.70 7.77
N THR A 253 6.86 -21.05 6.83
CA THR A 253 7.17 -21.19 5.39
C THR A 253 8.56 -20.65 5.08
N TYR A 254 8.95 -19.54 5.69
CA TYR A 254 10.29 -18.98 5.51
C TYR A 254 11.37 -19.93 6.07
N CYS A 255 11.16 -20.52 7.24
CA CYS A 255 12.07 -21.53 7.81
C CYS A 255 12.19 -22.75 6.88
N LEU A 256 11.08 -23.27 6.40
CA LEU A 256 11.07 -24.40 5.47
C LEU A 256 11.81 -24.07 4.17
N TRP A 257 11.62 -22.87 3.62
CA TRP A 257 12.38 -22.41 2.46
C TRP A 257 13.87 -22.32 2.74
N ALA A 258 14.27 -21.76 3.89
CA ALA A 258 15.68 -21.62 4.25
C ALA A 258 16.37 -22.99 4.37
N PHE A 259 15.68 -23.98 4.97
CA PHE A 259 16.18 -25.36 5.07
C PHE A 259 16.13 -26.11 3.72
N ASP A 260 15.11 -25.87 2.88
CA ASP A 260 14.98 -26.51 1.57
C ASP A 260 16.10 -26.10 0.61
N ARG A 261 16.57 -24.86 0.70
CA ARG A 261 17.76 -24.40 -0.04
C ARG A 261 18.98 -25.30 0.21
N TYR A 262 19.09 -25.87 1.40
CA TYR A 262 20.14 -26.83 1.76
C TYR A 262 20.10 -28.09 0.87
N ASN A 263 18.92 -28.59 0.54
CA ASN A 263 18.75 -29.84 -0.19
C ASN A 263 18.98 -29.70 -1.70
N HIS A 264 18.83 -28.49 -2.24
CA HIS A 264 18.91 -28.22 -3.69
C HIS A 264 20.27 -27.67 -4.17
N LEU A 265 21.20 -27.36 -3.26
CA LEU A 265 22.56 -26.94 -3.64
C LEU A 265 23.47 -28.15 -3.81
N ASP A 266 24.31 -28.12 -4.88
CA ASP A 266 25.32 -29.14 -5.11
C ASP A 266 26.22 -29.38 -3.88
N VAL A 267 26.55 -30.65 -3.63
CA VAL A 267 27.35 -31.08 -2.45
C VAL A 267 28.68 -30.31 -2.32
N ARG A 268 29.26 -29.82 -3.44
CA ARG A 268 30.46 -28.99 -3.43
C ARG A 268 30.24 -27.55 -2.98
N ALA A 269 29.03 -27.01 -3.17
CA ALA A 269 28.66 -25.67 -2.72
C ALA A 269 28.23 -25.65 -1.23
N ARG A 270 28.05 -26.80 -0.60
CA ARG A 270 27.52 -26.92 0.77
C ARG A 270 28.47 -26.41 1.87
N GLY A 271 29.73 -26.08 1.54
CA GLY A 271 30.79 -25.89 2.53
C GLY A 271 30.76 -24.61 3.39
N GLY A 272 29.82 -23.70 3.18
CA GLY A 272 29.77 -22.45 3.97
C GLY A 272 28.58 -21.55 3.74
N HIS A 273 27.88 -21.70 2.62
CA HIS A 273 26.81 -20.77 2.19
C HIS A 273 25.47 -20.98 2.89
N LEU A 274 25.24 -22.19 3.39
CA LEU A 274 23.96 -22.63 3.93
C LEU A 274 23.60 -21.99 5.26
N ILE A 275 24.62 -21.79 6.09
CA ILE A 275 24.45 -21.18 7.41
C ILE A 275 23.85 -19.75 7.31
N TRP A 276 24.07 -19.06 6.17
CA TRP A 276 23.56 -17.69 6.00
C TRP A 276 22.06 -17.66 5.81
N PHE A 277 21.47 -18.64 5.11
CA PHE A 277 20.02 -18.76 4.98
C PHE A 277 19.37 -19.10 6.33
N GLU A 278 19.96 -20.03 7.07
CA GLU A 278 19.49 -20.40 8.41
C GLU A 278 19.63 -19.23 9.39
N LEU A 279 20.78 -18.53 9.39
CA LEU A 279 21.00 -17.35 10.23
C LEU A 279 20.02 -16.21 9.89
N SER A 280 19.58 -16.10 8.63
CA SER A 280 18.61 -15.08 8.21
C SER A 280 17.23 -15.27 8.86
N ILE A 281 16.92 -16.46 9.36
CA ILE A 281 15.67 -16.74 10.10
C ILE A 281 15.58 -15.86 11.34
N VAL A 282 16.68 -15.66 12.06
CA VAL A 282 16.69 -14.90 13.33
C VAL A 282 16.21 -13.46 13.13
N PRO A 283 16.86 -12.63 12.30
CA PRO A 283 16.37 -11.25 12.09
C PRO A 283 15.01 -11.20 11.45
N PHE A 284 14.62 -12.17 10.60
CA PHE A 284 13.26 -12.23 10.03
C PHE A 284 12.20 -12.43 11.12
N VAL A 285 12.39 -13.41 12.01
CA VAL A 285 11.45 -13.67 13.12
C VAL A 285 11.38 -12.47 14.06
N LEU A 286 12.54 -11.89 14.42
CA LEU A 286 12.59 -10.71 15.28
C LEU A 286 11.90 -9.50 14.63
N ALA A 287 12.01 -9.33 13.31
CA ALA A 287 11.31 -8.28 12.60
C ALA A 287 9.79 -8.49 12.64
N VAL A 288 9.30 -9.71 12.41
CA VAL A 288 7.87 -10.05 12.53
C VAL A 288 7.35 -9.75 13.94
N LEU A 289 8.08 -10.17 14.98
CA LEU A 289 7.72 -9.90 16.39
C LEU A 289 7.75 -8.41 16.72
N SER A 290 8.71 -7.65 16.15
CA SER A 290 8.79 -6.20 16.35
C SER A 290 7.61 -5.47 15.71
N VAL A 291 7.19 -5.88 14.50
CA VAL A 291 5.99 -5.36 13.87
C VAL A 291 4.75 -5.70 14.68
N GLU A 292 4.60 -6.93 15.16
CA GLU A 292 3.46 -7.33 16.01
C GLU A 292 3.40 -6.51 17.28
N LEU A 293 4.55 -6.30 17.95
CA LEU A 293 4.62 -5.45 19.15
C LEU A 293 4.21 -3.99 18.83
N ALA A 294 4.63 -3.45 17.68
CA ALA A 294 4.24 -2.12 17.25
C ALA A 294 2.73 -2.04 16.98
N VAL A 295 2.13 -3.06 16.36
CA VAL A 295 0.68 -3.14 16.14
C VAL A 295 -0.08 -3.18 17.45
N GLU A 296 0.34 -3.99 18.43
CA GLU A 296 -0.29 -4.06 19.76
C GLU A 296 -0.19 -2.71 20.52
N ARG A 297 0.83 -1.90 20.22
CA ARG A 297 0.98 -0.53 20.73
C ARG A 297 0.17 0.52 19.95
N GLY A 298 -0.60 0.12 18.92
CA GLY A 298 -1.39 1.01 18.08
C GLY A 298 -0.61 1.74 16.99
N LEU A 299 0.66 1.40 16.76
CA LEU A 299 1.54 2.04 15.79
C LEU A 299 1.48 1.41 14.37
N GLY A 300 0.68 0.37 14.16
CA GLY A 300 0.59 -0.37 12.89
C GLY A 300 -0.30 0.28 11.81
N GLY A 301 -0.82 1.49 12.01
CA GLY A 301 -1.76 2.15 11.10
C GLY A 301 -1.18 2.46 9.72
N GLU A 302 0.09 2.83 9.67
CA GLU A 302 0.84 3.07 8.43
C GLU A 302 2.14 2.25 8.43
N PRO A 303 2.11 1.00 7.89
CA PRO A 303 3.27 0.11 7.90
C PRO A 303 4.52 0.71 7.25
N GLU A 304 4.33 1.59 6.26
CA GLU A 304 5.41 2.29 5.57
C GLU A 304 6.11 3.28 6.51
N GLU A 305 5.36 3.98 7.36
CA GLU A 305 5.94 4.89 8.33
C GLU A 305 6.65 4.14 9.46
N LEU A 306 6.09 3.01 9.90
CA LEU A 306 6.73 2.15 10.89
C LEU A 306 8.11 1.69 10.39
N ALA A 307 8.17 1.17 9.15
CA ALA A 307 9.42 0.71 8.53
C ALA A 307 10.46 1.84 8.39
N LEU A 308 10.02 3.09 8.15
CA LEU A 308 10.91 4.24 7.97
C LEU A 308 11.34 4.90 9.29
N LYS A 309 10.58 4.74 10.38
CA LYS A 309 10.83 5.44 11.66
C LYS A 309 11.45 4.54 12.72
N ASP A 310 11.18 3.24 12.70
CA ASP A 310 11.68 2.29 13.69
C ASP A 310 13.09 1.79 13.33
N ARG A 311 14.08 2.29 14.07
CA ARG A 311 15.50 1.93 13.85
C ARG A 311 15.78 0.46 14.11
N ALA A 312 15.12 -0.16 15.11
CA ALA A 312 15.31 -1.57 15.42
C ALA A 312 14.82 -2.42 14.25
N LEU A 313 13.63 -2.10 13.71
CA LEU A 313 13.09 -2.78 12.54
C LEU A 313 13.97 -2.61 11.31
N GLN A 314 14.54 -1.40 11.10
CA GLN A 314 15.48 -1.14 10.00
C GLN A 314 16.76 -1.98 10.12
N VAL A 315 17.35 -2.08 11.32
CA VAL A 315 18.53 -2.90 11.57
C VAL A 315 18.24 -4.38 11.33
N LEU A 316 17.09 -4.88 11.81
CA LEU A 316 16.67 -6.26 11.60
C LEU A 316 16.41 -6.54 10.10
N ALA A 317 15.73 -5.65 9.40
CA ALA A 317 15.48 -5.78 7.97
C ALA A 317 16.78 -5.74 7.15
N LEU A 318 17.70 -4.84 7.49
CA LEU A 318 19.02 -4.76 6.85
C LEU A 318 19.84 -6.03 7.12
N GLY A 319 19.89 -6.50 8.36
CA GLY A 319 20.57 -7.74 8.75
C GLY A 319 20.00 -8.95 8.00
N TRP A 320 18.69 -9.04 7.91
CA TRP A 320 18.00 -10.07 7.13
C TRP A 320 18.38 -10.04 5.65
N VAL A 321 18.31 -8.86 5.00
CA VAL A 321 18.69 -8.70 3.59
C VAL A 321 20.16 -9.02 3.35
N LEU A 322 21.07 -8.58 4.23
CA LEU A 322 22.49 -8.85 4.11
C LEU A 322 22.80 -10.35 4.20
N LEU A 323 22.22 -11.05 5.17
CA LEU A 323 22.39 -12.50 5.32
C LEU A 323 21.86 -13.26 4.11
N LEU A 324 20.69 -12.83 3.56
CA LEU A 324 20.16 -13.39 2.32
C LEU A 324 21.11 -13.16 1.13
N LEU A 325 21.59 -11.95 0.95
CA LEU A 325 22.51 -11.62 -0.15
C LEU A 325 23.82 -12.41 -0.03
N ILE A 326 24.39 -12.51 1.17
CA ILE A 326 25.55 -13.36 1.41
C ILE A 326 25.22 -14.80 1.02
N GLY A 327 24.12 -15.37 1.51
CA GLY A 327 23.73 -16.75 1.17
C GLY A 327 23.44 -17.01 -0.30
N ILE A 328 23.03 -15.99 -1.06
CA ILE A 328 22.76 -16.09 -2.49
C ILE A 328 24.04 -15.96 -3.34
N TYR A 329 25.00 -15.12 -2.93
CA TYR A 329 26.16 -14.72 -3.77
C TYR A 329 27.50 -15.23 -3.25
N SER A 330 27.60 -15.77 -2.05
CA SER A 330 28.81 -16.41 -1.56
C SER A 330 28.90 -17.84 -2.01
#